data_765a4a7bcd00c592859d7ecdff04261e
#
_entry.id   765a4a7bcd00c592859d7ecdff04261e
#
_cell.length_a   1.000
_cell.length_b   1.000
_cell.length_c   1.000
_cell.angle_alpha   90.00
_cell.angle_beta   90.00
_cell.angle_gamma   90.00
#
_symmetry.space_group_name_H-M   'P 1'
#
loop_
_entity.id
_entity.type
_entity.pdbx_description
1 polymer ?
#
loop_
_entity_poly.entity_id
_entity_poly.type
_entity_poly.pdbx_seq_one_letter_code
_entity_poly.pdbx_strand_id
1 'polypeptide(L)'
;MCLGALVDAGVPLDYLMSELQRLGISQEYQLSQTSLSHNGQVANKVEVEVSTASHVHRHLPDIETLIKDANLPPPVETWSLAVFEQLAIAEGNVHGVSPNTVHFHEVGATDAIVDIVGTCLGLHWLNVEEIYCSPLPVGGGTVNASHGQLPVPVPAVVKLWESRNVPVYSNGINKELVTPTGAAIVTTLAQAFGEFPRMTVNKVGLGAGNRQLPLPNILRLWLGETTREESLETIAVLETQIDDLSPQVLAYCTNLLFQVGALDVFTQAINMKKSRLGTLVTVICPVDKILACEEVLFQETTTIGIRRQIQNRSALKREIKEIETPLGKVRVKFAFLRDKIINIQPEYEDCVKLAQQHQIPLKQVQETVVWTINNY
;
A
#
# COMPACT_ATOMS: atom_id res chain seq x y z
N MET A 1 -1.71 22.18 4.96
CA MET A 1 -2.95 21.40 5.19
C MET A 1 -2.67 20.15 6.01
N CYS A 2 -1.67 19.33 5.70
CA CYS A 2 -1.31 18.13 6.48
C CYS A 2 -0.99 18.48 7.93
N LEU A 3 -0.09 19.45 8.17
CA LEU A 3 0.23 19.92 9.51
C LEU A 3 -1.01 20.41 10.29
N GLY A 4 -1.88 21.20 9.64
CA GLY A 4 -3.12 21.67 10.25
C GLY A 4 -4.04 20.54 10.67
N ALA A 5 -4.19 19.50 9.83
CA ALA A 5 -4.99 18.33 10.14
C ALA A 5 -4.39 17.49 11.30
N LEU A 6 -3.08 17.36 11.35
CA LEU A 6 -2.37 16.67 12.44
C LEU A 6 -2.49 17.41 13.78
N VAL A 7 -2.33 18.73 13.76
CA VAL A 7 -2.52 19.55 14.97
C VAL A 7 -3.98 19.51 15.45
N ASP A 8 -4.94 19.56 14.54
CA ASP A 8 -6.37 19.39 14.87
C ASP A 8 -6.67 18.00 15.42
N ALA A 9 -5.96 16.98 14.92
CA ALA A 9 -6.02 15.63 15.43
C ALA A 9 -5.34 15.44 16.80
N GLY A 10 -4.63 16.45 17.31
CA GLY A 10 -4.10 16.50 18.68
C GLY A 10 -2.59 16.50 18.79
N VAL A 11 -1.85 16.56 17.67
CA VAL A 11 -0.40 16.77 17.73
C VAL A 11 -0.11 18.17 18.29
N PRO A 12 0.64 18.30 19.39
CA PRO A 12 0.98 19.62 19.91
C PRO A 12 1.87 20.39 18.93
N LEU A 13 1.53 21.65 18.64
CA LEU A 13 2.36 22.49 17.77
C LEU A 13 3.77 22.67 18.35
N ASP A 14 3.87 22.84 19.69
CA ASP A 14 5.15 23.00 20.37
C ASP A 14 6.07 21.78 20.21
N TYR A 15 5.50 20.55 20.15
CA TYR A 15 6.25 19.34 19.83
C TYR A 15 6.81 19.42 18.40
N LEU A 16 5.98 19.77 17.42
CA LEU A 16 6.45 19.93 16.04
C LEU A 16 7.55 20.99 15.95
N MET A 17 7.37 22.13 16.61
CA MET A 17 8.36 23.21 16.62
C MET A 17 9.69 22.75 17.23
N SER A 18 9.66 22.04 18.35
CA SER A 18 10.86 21.57 19.02
C SER A 18 11.64 20.53 18.21
N GLU A 19 10.93 19.57 17.60
CA GLU A 19 11.59 18.55 16.77
C GLU A 19 12.11 19.12 15.44
N LEU A 20 11.36 20.03 14.81
CA LEU A 20 11.79 20.70 13.59
C LEU A 20 13.00 21.62 13.79
N GLN A 21 13.22 22.15 15.00
CA GLN A 21 14.43 22.94 15.32
C GLN A 21 15.71 22.12 15.14
N ARG A 22 15.64 20.78 15.28
CA ARG A 22 16.79 19.88 15.12
C ARG A 22 17.33 19.86 13.68
N LEU A 23 16.53 20.30 12.70
CA LEU A 23 16.97 20.48 11.33
C LEU A 23 17.98 21.63 11.13
N GLY A 24 18.16 22.50 12.13
CA GLY A 24 19.12 23.62 12.04
C GLY A 24 18.70 24.77 11.13
N ILE A 25 17.47 24.79 10.64
CA ILE A 25 16.92 25.81 9.73
C ILE A 25 15.87 26.72 10.36
N SER A 26 15.78 26.77 11.68
CA SER A 26 14.76 27.54 12.42
C SER A 26 14.78 29.05 12.14
N GLN A 27 15.89 29.59 11.66
CA GLN A 27 16.02 30.99 11.27
C GLN A 27 15.31 31.31 9.94
N GLU A 28 14.96 30.29 9.16
CA GLU A 28 14.43 30.45 7.82
C GLU A 28 12.92 30.52 7.77
N TYR A 29 12.24 30.11 8.84
CA TYR A 29 10.78 30.03 8.88
C TYR A 29 10.18 30.31 10.26
N GLN A 30 8.90 30.63 10.28
CA GLN A 30 8.07 30.64 11.48
C GLN A 30 6.86 29.76 11.27
N LEU A 31 6.45 29.04 12.33
CA LEU A 31 5.20 28.29 12.37
C LEU A 31 4.16 29.07 13.17
N SER A 32 2.98 29.21 12.59
CA SER A 32 1.84 29.80 13.26
C SER A 32 0.60 28.92 13.07
N GLN A 33 -0.30 28.93 14.05
CA GLN A 33 -1.56 28.21 14.01
C GLN A 33 -2.72 29.20 14.04
N THR A 34 -3.66 29.04 13.14
CA THR A 34 -4.92 29.80 13.10
C THR A 34 -6.08 28.88 12.80
N SER A 35 -7.29 29.28 13.18
CA SER A 35 -8.51 28.57 12.81
C SER A 35 -9.22 29.33 11.68
N LEU A 36 -9.55 28.64 10.61
CA LEU A 36 -10.28 29.18 9.47
C LEU A 36 -11.65 28.51 9.33
N SER A 37 -12.63 29.29 8.86
CA SER A 37 -13.95 28.75 8.52
C SER A 37 -14.12 28.66 7.01
N HIS A 38 -14.36 27.46 6.51
CA HIS A 38 -14.72 27.19 5.10
C HIS A 38 -16.16 26.68 5.03
N ASN A 39 -17.05 27.45 4.45
CA ASN A 39 -18.47 27.10 4.27
C ASN A 39 -19.14 26.62 5.59
N GLY A 40 -18.83 27.27 6.71
CA GLY A 40 -19.35 26.95 8.05
C GLY A 40 -18.63 25.82 8.77
N GLN A 41 -17.63 25.17 8.18
CA GLN A 41 -16.74 24.23 8.84
C GLN A 41 -15.47 24.93 9.34
N VAL A 42 -15.19 24.81 10.65
CA VAL A 42 -13.95 25.28 11.23
C VAL A 42 -12.86 24.23 11.05
N ALA A 43 -11.68 24.66 10.61
CA ALA A 43 -10.52 23.79 10.44
C ALA A 43 -9.24 24.52 10.86
N ASN A 44 -8.25 23.77 11.33
CA ASN A 44 -6.96 24.32 11.74
C ASN A 44 -6.05 24.53 10.52
N LYS A 45 -5.42 25.70 10.49
CA LYS A 45 -4.35 26.04 9.56
C LYS A 45 -3.04 26.16 10.34
N VAL A 46 -2.06 25.39 9.93
CA VAL A 46 -0.66 25.65 10.30
C VAL A 46 0.01 26.28 9.10
N GLU A 47 0.56 27.47 9.29
CA GLU A 47 1.24 28.24 8.26
C GLU A 47 2.74 28.19 8.49
N VAL A 48 3.49 27.91 7.43
CA VAL A 48 4.94 27.98 7.38
C VAL A 48 5.30 29.29 6.67
N GLU A 49 5.66 30.31 7.42
CA GLU A 49 6.06 31.59 6.88
C GLU A 49 7.57 31.61 6.69
N VAL A 50 8.02 31.60 5.43
CA VAL A 50 9.46 31.62 5.09
C VAL A 50 9.99 33.04 5.13
N SER A 51 11.13 33.25 5.81
CA SER A 51 11.79 34.55 5.90
C SER A 51 12.25 35.03 4.51
N THR A 52 11.94 36.26 4.16
CA THR A 52 12.26 36.84 2.84
C THR A 52 13.76 36.93 2.53
N ALA A 53 14.63 36.74 3.53
CA ALA A 53 16.08 36.72 3.38
C ALA A 53 16.65 35.34 2.99
N SER A 54 15.86 34.28 3.02
CA SER A 54 16.33 32.91 2.84
C SER A 54 15.73 32.27 1.58
N HIS A 55 16.14 32.69 0.38
CA HIS A 55 15.92 31.93 -0.85
C HIS A 55 17.01 30.86 -1.00
N VAL A 56 17.08 29.93 -0.06
CA VAL A 56 18.04 28.82 -0.15
C VAL A 56 17.41 27.72 -0.99
N HIS A 57 17.96 27.50 -2.17
CA HIS A 57 17.64 26.35 -3.00
C HIS A 57 18.54 25.19 -2.60
N ARG A 58 17.93 24.07 -2.21
CA ARG A 58 18.63 22.84 -1.82
C ARG A 58 18.43 21.76 -2.87
N HIS A 59 19.47 20.97 -3.10
CA HIS A 59 19.39 19.72 -3.84
C HIS A 59 19.06 18.55 -2.92
N LEU A 60 18.65 17.42 -3.50
CA LEU A 60 18.33 16.23 -2.72
C LEU A 60 19.46 15.85 -1.73
N PRO A 61 20.76 15.80 -2.10
CA PRO A 61 21.84 15.47 -1.16
C PRO A 61 21.94 16.43 0.03
N ASP A 62 21.64 17.73 -0.16
CA ASP A 62 21.64 18.71 0.91
C ASP A 62 20.52 18.44 1.91
N ILE A 63 19.31 18.11 1.39
CA ILE A 63 18.15 17.77 2.20
C ILE A 63 18.37 16.46 2.96
N GLU A 64 18.96 15.45 2.30
CA GLU A 64 19.32 14.19 2.96
C GLU A 64 20.28 14.41 4.12
N THR A 65 21.32 15.21 3.92
CA THR A 65 22.30 15.55 4.97
C THR A 65 21.60 16.23 6.13
N LEU A 66 20.76 17.22 5.85
CA LEU A 66 20.01 17.98 6.85
C LEU A 66 19.08 17.07 7.69
N ILE A 67 18.40 16.12 7.07
CA ILE A 67 17.52 15.17 7.78
C ILE A 67 18.33 14.18 8.62
N LYS A 68 19.42 13.62 8.07
CA LYS A 68 20.30 12.64 8.77
C LYS A 68 20.99 13.27 9.99
N ASP A 69 21.49 14.50 9.84
CA ASP A 69 22.18 15.22 10.93
C ASP A 69 21.24 15.66 12.04
N ALA A 70 19.94 15.76 11.77
CA ALA A 70 18.92 16.15 12.76
C ALA A 70 18.66 15.09 13.83
N ASN A 71 19.14 13.86 13.67
CA ASN A 71 18.92 12.74 14.60
C ASN A 71 17.43 12.59 15.00
N LEU A 72 16.54 12.62 14.02
CA LEU A 72 15.10 12.43 14.21
C LEU A 72 14.78 10.98 14.60
N PRO A 73 13.58 10.69 15.13
CA PRO A 73 13.17 9.29 15.33
C PRO A 73 13.33 8.48 14.04
N PRO A 74 13.87 7.23 14.10
CA PRO A 74 14.18 6.45 12.90
C PRO A 74 13.04 6.32 11.88
N PRO A 75 11.76 6.13 12.27
CA PRO A 75 10.66 6.12 11.31
C PRO A 75 10.48 7.46 10.59
N VAL A 76 10.64 8.58 11.31
CA VAL A 76 10.50 9.93 10.74
C VAL A 76 11.59 10.22 9.72
N GLU A 77 12.84 9.87 10.05
CA GLU A 77 13.98 9.98 9.12
C GLU A 77 13.70 9.16 7.85
N THR A 78 13.36 7.88 8.01
CA THR A 78 13.09 6.97 6.89
C THR A 78 11.96 7.49 6.00
N TRP A 79 10.84 7.89 6.58
CA TRP A 79 9.69 8.40 5.83
C TRP A 79 10.00 9.71 5.11
N SER A 80 10.67 10.65 5.79
CA SER A 80 11.02 11.94 5.20
C SER A 80 11.96 11.78 4.01
N LEU A 81 13.00 10.97 4.15
CA LEU A 81 13.94 10.66 3.06
C LEU A 81 13.23 10.01 1.88
N ALA A 82 12.36 9.04 2.14
CA ALA A 82 11.60 8.37 1.08
C ALA A 82 10.66 9.33 0.32
N VAL A 83 10.01 10.28 1.01
CA VAL A 83 9.16 11.29 0.36
C VAL A 83 9.98 12.21 -0.53
N PHE A 84 11.15 12.69 -0.09
CA PHE A 84 12.02 13.53 -0.89
C PHE A 84 12.62 12.80 -2.08
N GLU A 85 12.99 11.52 -1.93
CA GLU A 85 13.47 10.68 -3.02
C GLU A 85 12.42 10.53 -4.12
N GLN A 86 11.17 10.20 -3.76
CA GLN A 86 10.08 10.07 -4.74
C GLN A 86 9.77 11.39 -5.45
N LEU A 87 9.85 12.50 -4.73
CA LEU A 87 9.67 13.82 -5.28
C LEU A 87 10.80 14.16 -6.27
N ALA A 88 12.06 13.87 -5.92
CA ALA A 88 13.21 14.06 -6.80
C ALA A 88 13.13 13.19 -8.07
N ILE A 89 12.67 11.95 -7.94
CA ILE A 89 12.43 11.06 -9.08
C ILE A 89 11.35 11.64 -10.00
N ALA A 90 10.25 12.14 -9.44
CA ALA A 90 9.16 12.72 -10.23
C ALA A 90 9.61 13.97 -10.98
N GLU A 91 10.28 14.90 -10.31
CA GLU A 91 10.83 16.12 -10.91
C GLU A 91 11.95 15.80 -11.93
N GLY A 92 12.83 14.84 -11.62
CA GLY A 92 13.86 14.36 -12.53
C GLY A 92 13.29 13.81 -13.83
N ASN A 93 12.20 13.05 -13.74
CA ASN A 93 11.48 12.53 -14.91
C ASN A 93 10.82 13.65 -15.75
N VAL A 94 10.34 14.72 -15.11
CA VAL A 94 9.78 15.88 -15.82
C VAL A 94 10.85 16.65 -16.57
N HIS A 95 12.01 16.85 -15.94
CA HIS A 95 13.10 17.66 -16.49
C HIS A 95 14.12 16.87 -17.32
N GLY A 96 14.04 15.54 -17.35
CA GLY A 96 15.00 14.69 -18.06
C GLY A 96 16.40 14.69 -17.43
N VAL A 97 16.50 14.88 -16.12
CA VAL A 97 17.75 14.92 -15.35
C VAL A 97 17.77 13.89 -14.24
N SER A 98 18.96 13.59 -13.72
CA SER A 98 19.09 12.67 -12.58
C SER A 98 18.42 13.26 -11.32
N PRO A 99 17.76 12.44 -10.48
CA PRO A 99 17.17 12.88 -9.22
C PRO A 99 18.14 13.64 -8.30
N ASN A 100 19.43 13.26 -8.31
CA ASN A 100 20.47 13.91 -7.49
C ASN A 100 20.88 15.29 -7.99
N THR A 101 20.57 15.63 -9.25
CA THR A 101 20.93 16.91 -9.87
C THR A 101 19.73 17.81 -10.13
N VAL A 102 18.56 17.33 -9.76
CA VAL A 102 17.31 18.10 -9.87
C VAL A 102 17.39 19.34 -9.00
N HIS A 103 17.07 20.50 -9.61
CA HIS A 103 16.84 21.72 -8.87
C HIS A 103 15.39 21.75 -8.40
N PHE A 104 15.18 21.65 -7.11
CA PHE A 104 13.87 21.85 -6.52
C PHE A 104 13.50 23.33 -6.53
N HIS A 105 12.91 23.83 -7.61
CA HIS A 105 12.56 25.24 -7.75
C HIS A 105 11.42 25.67 -6.81
N GLU A 106 10.54 24.76 -6.45
CA GLU A 106 9.39 25.00 -5.58
C GLU A 106 9.36 24.05 -4.37
N VAL A 107 9.97 22.89 -4.46
CA VAL A 107 9.82 21.79 -3.50
C VAL A 107 11.07 21.59 -2.63
N GLY A 108 12.20 22.20 -2.94
CA GLY A 108 13.39 22.29 -2.09
C GLY A 108 13.41 23.52 -1.19
N ALA A 109 12.35 24.30 -1.23
CA ALA A 109 12.16 25.44 -0.35
C ALA A 109 11.91 24.99 1.10
N THR A 110 12.25 25.84 2.02
CA THR A 110 12.16 25.55 3.47
C THR A 110 10.74 25.14 3.92
N ASP A 111 9.69 25.67 3.29
CA ASP A 111 8.30 25.30 3.57
C ASP A 111 7.99 23.84 3.26
N ALA A 112 8.49 23.32 2.13
CA ALA A 112 8.32 21.92 1.76
C ALA A 112 9.06 20.98 2.72
N ILE A 113 10.27 21.37 3.19
CA ILE A 113 11.02 20.59 4.19
C ILE A 113 10.24 20.51 5.49
N VAL A 114 9.73 21.65 5.96
CA VAL A 114 8.94 21.73 7.17
C VAL A 114 7.61 20.96 7.06
N ASP A 115 6.94 21.07 5.91
CA ASP A 115 5.69 20.34 5.65
C ASP A 115 5.88 18.82 5.62
N ILE A 116 6.93 18.33 4.94
CA ILE A 116 7.19 16.88 4.82
C ILE A 116 7.66 16.31 6.17
N VAL A 117 8.73 16.87 6.75
CA VAL A 117 9.29 16.36 8.01
C VAL A 117 8.29 16.53 9.15
N GLY A 118 7.60 17.67 9.21
CA GLY A 118 6.56 17.92 10.21
C GLY A 118 5.36 16.98 10.09
N THR A 119 4.99 16.59 8.85
CA THR A 119 3.95 15.58 8.64
C THR A 119 4.41 14.22 9.15
N CYS A 120 5.63 13.80 8.86
CA CYS A 120 6.20 12.54 9.35
C CYS A 120 6.31 12.54 10.90
N LEU A 121 6.72 13.65 11.51
CA LEU A 121 6.75 13.82 12.96
C LEU A 121 5.35 13.69 13.57
N GLY A 122 4.35 14.34 13.00
CA GLY A 122 2.98 14.26 13.46
C GLY A 122 2.38 12.87 13.38
N LEU A 123 2.62 12.15 12.28
CA LEU A 123 2.21 10.75 12.10
C LEU A 123 2.90 9.83 13.12
N HIS A 124 4.19 10.04 13.36
CA HIS A 124 4.93 9.30 14.38
C HIS A 124 4.40 9.57 15.80
N TRP A 125 4.13 10.83 16.15
CA TRP A 125 3.56 11.21 17.44
C TRP A 125 2.20 10.55 17.69
N LEU A 126 1.36 10.44 16.64
CA LEU A 126 0.05 9.77 16.70
C LEU A 126 0.17 8.25 16.68
N ASN A 127 1.38 7.69 16.60
CA ASN A 127 1.64 6.26 16.49
C ASN A 127 0.87 5.59 15.34
N VAL A 128 0.87 6.23 14.17
CA VAL A 128 0.19 5.71 12.97
C VAL A 128 0.99 4.57 12.37
N GLU A 129 0.37 3.42 12.23
CA GLU A 129 0.99 2.22 11.63
C GLU A 129 0.64 2.09 10.14
N GLU A 130 -0.57 2.46 9.75
CA GLU A 130 -1.09 2.28 8.39
C GLU A 130 -1.75 3.57 7.89
N ILE A 131 -1.51 3.91 6.63
CA ILE A 131 -2.08 5.11 5.99
C ILE A 131 -2.83 4.68 4.73
N TYR A 132 -4.07 5.12 4.62
CA TYR A 132 -4.94 4.93 3.47
C TYR A 132 -5.34 6.29 2.90
N CYS A 133 -5.41 6.40 1.58
CA CYS A 133 -5.79 7.63 0.92
C CYS A 133 -6.98 7.42 0.00
N SER A 134 -7.96 8.33 0.05
CA SER A 134 -9.05 8.35 -0.93
C SER A 134 -8.52 8.63 -2.35
N PRO A 135 -9.31 8.37 -3.41
CA PRO A 135 -8.99 8.90 -4.73
C PRO A 135 -8.70 10.40 -4.68
N LEU A 136 -7.75 10.88 -5.50
CA LEU A 136 -7.31 12.27 -5.48
C LEU A 136 -8.03 13.12 -6.54
N PRO A 137 -8.41 14.37 -6.22
CA PRO A 137 -9.05 15.25 -7.19
C PRO A 137 -8.03 15.80 -8.19
N VAL A 138 -8.33 15.70 -9.49
CA VAL A 138 -7.44 16.17 -10.56
C VAL A 138 -7.25 17.69 -10.53
N GLY A 139 -8.30 18.44 -10.15
CA GLY A 139 -8.30 19.88 -10.30
C GLY A 139 -8.39 20.31 -11.79
N GLY A 140 -7.87 21.48 -12.10
CA GLY A 140 -7.86 22.01 -13.48
C GLY A 140 -7.34 23.44 -13.57
N GLY A 141 -7.30 23.97 -14.79
CA GLY A 141 -6.76 25.30 -15.07
C GLY A 141 -5.25 25.34 -15.11
N THR A 142 -4.66 26.44 -14.67
CA THR A 142 -3.22 26.66 -14.68
C THR A 142 -2.74 27.28 -13.37
N VAL A 143 -1.44 27.08 -13.06
CA VAL A 143 -0.75 27.68 -11.92
C VAL A 143 0.51 28.37 -12.42
N ASN A 144 0.88 29.50 -11.79
CA ASN A 144 2.16 30.16 -12.04
C ASN A 144 3.23 29.49 -11.20
N ALA A 145 4.26 29.01 -11.84
CA ALA A 145 5.39 28.30 -11.27
C ALA A 145 6.70 29.00 -11.68
N SER A 146 7.82 28.61 -11.12
CA SER A 146 9.15 29.14 -11.50
C SER A 146 9.47 28.97 -12.99
N HIS A 147 8.88 27.97 -13.65
CA HIS A 147 8.99 27.69 -15.08
C HIS A 147 7.91 28.36 -15.95
N GLY A 148 7.18 29.33 -15.40
CA GLY A 148 6.06 29.98 -16.06
C GLY A 148 4.71 29.34 -15.72
N GLN A 149 3.78 29.41 -16.66
CA GLN A 149 2.42 28.91 -16.44
C GLN A 149 2.34 27.41 -16.75
N LEU A 150 2.02 26.61 -15.73
CA LEU A 150 1.89 25.15 -15.85
C LEU A 150 0.42 24.73 -15.83
N PRO A 151 0.05 23.65 -16.56
CA PRO A 151 -1.29 23.06 -16.44
C PRO A 151 -1.46 22.36 -15.09
N VAL A 152 -2.71 22.28 -14.62
CA VAL A 152 -3.08 21.55 -13.41
C VAL A 152 -3.79 20.26 -13.80
N PRO A 153 -3.36 19.09 -13.26
CA PRO A 153 -2.27 18.86 -12.31
C PRO A 153 -0.90 19.18 -12.92
N VAL A 154 0.01 19.72 -12.08
CA VAL A 154 1.37 19.98 -12.55
C VAL A 154 2.11 18.68 -12.90
N PRO A 155 3.08 18.70 -13.83
CA PRO A 155 3.72 17.48 -14.35
C PRO A 155 4.29 16.54 -13.29
N ALA A 156 4.91 17.07 -12.23
CA ALA A 156 5.44 16.26 -11.13
C ALA A 156 4.34 15.48 -10.39
N VAL A 157 3.18 16.09 -10.16
CA VAL A 157 2.03 15.41 -9.54
C VAL A 157 1.55 14.24 -10.41
N VAL A 158 1.49 14.42 -11.73
CA VAL A 158 1.10 13.35 -12.67
C VAL A 158 2.10 12.18 -12.58
N LYS A 159 3.41 12.47 -12.51
CA LYS A 159 4.44 11.43 -12.37
C LYS A 159 4.35 10.68 -11.05
N LEU A 160 4.06 11.37 -9.95
CA LEU A 160 3.83 10.73 -8.65
C LEU A 160 2.59 9.81 -8.69
N TRP A 161 1.50 10.22 -9.31
CA TRP A 161 0.31 9.39 -9.46
C TRP A 161 0.55 8.15 -10.33
N GLU A 162 1.27 8.34 -11.46
CA GLU A 162 1.65 7.25 -12.37
C GLU A 162 2.46 6.17 -11.64
N SER A 163 3.42 6.57 -10.79
CA SER A 163 4.30 5.64 -10.08
C SER A 163 3.58 4.68 -9.13
N ARG A 164 2.38 5.03 -8.66
CA ARG A 164 1.60 4.28 -7.68
C ARG A 164 0.20 3.89 -8.18
N ASN A 165 -0.10 4.11 -9.47
CA ASN A 165 -1.43 3.87 -10.07
C ASN A 165 -2.56 4.50 -9.23
N VAL A 166 -2.38 5.77 -8.83
CA VAL A 166 -3.30 6.46 -7.94
C VAL A 166 -4.65 6.67 -8.63
N PRO A 167 -5.77 6.24 -8.05
CA PRO A 167 -7.10 6.54 -8.59
C PRO A 167 -7.39 8.03 -8.46
N VAL A 168 -7.82 8.64 -9.55
CA VAL A 168 -8.10 10.07 -9.62
C VAL A 168 -9.52 10.34 -10.13
N TYR A 169 -10.08 11.51 -9.76
CA TYR A 169 -11.41 11.92 -10.20
C TYR A 169 -11.48 13.43 -10.45
N SER A 170 -12.43 13.86 -11.28
CA SER A 170 -12.72 15.27 -11.49
C SER A 170 -13.95 15.69 -10.66
N ASN A 171 -13.82 16.82 -9.96
CA ASN A 171 -14.93 17.47 -9.26
C ASN A 171 -15.38 18.79 -9.91
N GLY A 172 -14.88 19.11 -11.11
CA GLY A 172 -15.21 20.31 -11.86
C GLY A 172 -14.55 21.60 -11.38
N ILE A 173 -13.65 21.53 -10.37
CA ILE A 173 -12.97 22.71 -9.84
C ILE A 173 -11.70 22.99 -10.65
N ASN A 174 -11.64 24.17 -11.29
CA ASN A 174 -10.49 24.61 -12.09
C ASN A 174 -9.44 25.32 -11.23
N LYS A 175 -8.86 24.61 -10.27
CA LYS A 175 -7.76 25.04 -9.40
C LYS A 175 -6.86 23.86 -9.10
N GLU A 176 -5.64 24.14 -8.68
CA GLU A 176 -4.76 23.13 -8.10
C GLU A 176 -5.32 22.67 -6.76
N LEU A 177 -5.63 21.38 -6.66
CA LEU A 177 -6.20 20.74 -5.48
C LEU A 177 -5.22 19.81 -4.78
N VAL A 178 -4.21 19.32 -5.51
CA VAL A 178 -3.13 18.48 -5.00
C VAL A 178 -1.82 19.11 -5.44
N THR A 179 -1.01 19.53 -4.46
CA THR A 179 0.34 20.08 -4.69
C THR A 179 1.37 18.95 -4.83
N PRO A 180 2.55 19.20 -5.43
CA PRO A 180 3.63 18.23 -5.48
C PRO A 180 4.00 17.66 -4.11
N THR A 181 4.17 18.52 -3.10
CA THR A 181 4.45 18.12 -1.71
C THR A 181 3.37 17.18 -1.15
N GLY A 182 2.10 17.55 -1.30
CA GLY A 182 0.99 16.73 -0.84
C GLY A 182 0.89 15.39 -1.59
N ALA A 183 1.10 15.40 -2.91
CA ALA A 183 1.15 14.18 -3.72
C ALA A 183 2.30 13.27 -3.27
N ALA A 184 3.51 13.81 -3.06
CA ALA A 184 4.68 13.03 -2.64
C ALA A 184 4.45 12.36 -1.28
N ILE A 185 3.88 13.08 -0.30
CA ILE A 185 3.56 12.52 1.01
C ILE A 185 2.61 11.31 0.86
N VAL A 186 1.48 11.49 0.19
CA VAL A 186 0.48 10.41 0.12
C VAL A 186 0.91 9.26 -0.79
N THR A 187 1.60 9.52 -1.91
CA THR A 187 2.07 8.45 -2.80
C THR A 187 3.20 7.63 -2.19
N THR A 188 3.98 8.20 -1.28
CA THR A 188 5.06 7.50 -0.59
C THR A 188 4.55 6.74 0.63
N LEU A 189 3.72 7.37 1.46
CA LEU A 189 3.37 6.84 2.77
C LEU A 189 2.08 6.01 2.77
N ALA A 190 1.15 6.23 1.83
CA ALA A 190 -0.08 5.45 1.79
C ALA A 190 0.17 4.00 1.33
N GLN A 191 -0.35 3.05 2.07
CA GLN A 191 -0.33 1.63 1.71
C GLN A 191 -1.28 1.34 0.55
N ALA A 192 -2.47 1.94 0.55
CA ALA A 192 -3.46 1.78 -0.51
C ALA A 192 -4.25 3.06 -0.75
N PHE A 193 -4.81 3.13 -1.97
CA PHE A 193 -5.70 4.19 -2.43
C PHE A 193 -7.06 3.60 -2.79
N GLY A 194 -8.13 4.34 -2.53
CA GLY A 194 -9.47 3.95 -2.97
C GLY A 194 -10.53 4.10 -1.90
N GLU A 195 -11.27 3.04 -1.65
CA GLU A 195 -12.37 3.05 -0.68
C GLU A 195 -11.88 3.25 0.75
N PHE A 196 -12.73 3.87 1.56
CA PHE A 196 -12.48 4.08 2.98
C PHE A 196 -12.36 2.71 3.69
N PRO A 197 -11.28 2.44 4.43
CA PRO A 197 -11.12 1.16 5.12
C PRO A 197 -12.16 1.02 6.23
N ARG A 198 -12.54 -0.21 6.55
CA ARG A 198 -13.37 -0.47 7.73
C ARG A 198 -12.58 -0.18 8.98
N MET A 199 -13.01 0.83 9.71
CA MET A 199 -12.33 1.24 10.94
C MET A 199 -13.31 1.83 11.95
N THR A 200 -12.97 1.73 13.21
CA THR A 200 -13.60 2.53 14.27
C THR A 200 -12.91 3.87 14.33
N VAL A 201 -13.63 4.96 14.04
CA VAL A 201 -13.08 6.31 14.04
C VAL A 201 -12.99 6.82 15.47
N ASN A 202 -11.78 7.15 15.91
CA ASN A 202 -11.53 7.71 17.25
C ASN A 202 -11.47 9.25 17.20
N LYS A 203 -10.92 9.82 16.12
CA LYS A 203 -10.76 11.25 15.93
C LYS A 203 -10.71 11.65 14.47
N VAL A 204 -11.11 12.88 14.16
CA VAL A 204 -10.95 13.48 12.82
C VAL A 204 -10.22 14.80 12.98
N GLY A 205 -9.13 14.98 12.26
CA GLY A 205 -8.40 16.24 12.16
C GLY A 205 -8.73 16.95 10.85
N LEU A 206 -8.97 18.26 10.92
CA LEU A 206 -9.36 19.11 9.81
C LEU A 206 -8.28 20.16 9.54
N GLY A 207 -7.61 20.05 8.39
CA GLY A 207 -6.55 20.95 7.97
C GLY A 207 -7.01 21.90 6.87
N ALA A 208 -7.09 23.21 7.17
CA ALA A 208 -7.55 24.24 6.25
C ALA A 208 -6.50 24.59 5.17
N GLY A 209 -6.95 24.79 3.94
CA GLY A 209 -6.17 25.42 2.87
C GLY A 209 -6.47 26.93 2.76
N ASN A 210 -5.61 27.66 2.04
CA ASN A 210 -5.72 29.13 1.92
C ASN A 210 -6.78 29.60 0.92
N ARG A 211 -7.11 28.77 -0.09
CA ARG A 211 -7.97 29.18 -1.18
C ARG A 211 -9.44 28.98 -0.83
N GLN A 212 -10.26 29.95 -1.15
CA GLN A 212 -11.71 29.78 -1.13
C GLN A 212 -12.15 29.04 -2.40
N LEU A 213 -12.86 27.94 -2.22
CA LEU A 213 -13.36 27.07 -3.28
C LEU A 213 -14.88 26.89 -3.12
N PRO A 214 -15.60 26.45 -4.16
CA PRO A 214 -17.02 26.10 -4.05
C PRO A 214 -17.34 25.04 -3.00
N LEU A 215 -16.36 24.14 -2.74
CA LEU A 215 -16.39 23.16 -1.65
C LEU A 215 -15.42 23.61 -0.53
N PRO A 216 -15.65 23.18 0.71
CA PRO A 216 -14.69 23.43 1.80
C PRO A 216 -13.29 22.94 1.42
N ASN A 217 -12.32 23.86 1.43
CA ASN A 217 -10.93 23.54 1.14
C ASN A 217 -10.26 22.99 2.40
N ILE A 218 -10.58 21.75 2.74
CA ILE A 218 -10.20 21.10 3.98
C ILE A 218 -9.69 19.69 3.70
N LEU A 219 -8.50 19.40 4.21
CA LEU A 219 -7.99 18.02 4.31
C LEU A 219 -8.59 17.37 5.56
N ARG A 220 -9.17 16.21 5.42
CA ARG A 220 -9.69 15.41 6.53
C ARG A 220 -8.76 14.24 6.83
N LEU A 221 -8.21 14.21 8.04
CA LEU A 221 -7.42 13.13 8.57
C LEU A 221 -8.27 12.32 9.54
N TRP A 222 -8.57 11.07 9.22
CA TRP A 222 -9.34 10.17 10.05
C TRP A 222 -8.39 9.28 10.84
N LEU A 223 -8.47 9.33 12.15
CA LEU A 223 -7.71 8.46 13.06
C LEU A 223 -8.63 7.44 13.68
N GLY A 224 -8.19 6.21 13.73
CA GLY A 224 -8.96 5.12 14.32
C GLY A 224 -8.24 3.81 14.23
N GLU A 225 -8.89 2.79 14.71
CA GLU A 225 -8.41 1.43 14.65
C GLU A 225 -9.09 0.72 13.48
N THR A 226 -8.28 0.21 12.57
CA THR A 226 -8.80 -0.69 11.56
C THR A 226 -9.30 -1.93 12.30
N THR A 227 -10.58 -2.25 12.16
CA THR A 227 -11.01 -3.59 12.50
C THR A 227 -10.24 -4.51 11.56
N ARG A 228 -9.14 -5.09 12.06
CA ARG A 228 -8.54 -6.25 11.42
C ARG A 228 -9.60 -7.34 11.48
N GLU A 229 -10.54 -7.33 10.55
CA GLU A 229 -11.12 -8.57 10.10
C GLU A 229 -9.90 -9.39 9.68
N GLU A 230 -9.68 -10.54 10.31
CA GLU A 230 -8.72 -11.55 9.90
C GLU A 230 -8.71 -11.51 8.39
N SER A 231 -7.60 -11.16 7.79
CA SER A 231 -7.47 -10.67 6.41
C SER A 231 -8.38 -11.44 5.46
N LEU A 232 -9.52 -10.84 5.13
CA LEU A 232 -10.39 -11.40 4.11
C LEU A 232 -9.65 -11.25 2.78
N GLU A 233 -9.07 -12.33 2.33
CA GLU A 233 -8.52 -12.39 0.99
C GLU A 233 -9.67 -12.35 -0.01
N THR A 234 -9.62 -11.43 -0.96
CA THR A 234 -10.55 -11.46 -2.10
C THR A 234 -10.03 -12.47 -3.10
N ILE A 235 -10.84 -13.50 -3.37
CA ILE A 235 -10.53 -14.56 -4.33
C ILE A 235 -11.60 -14.62 -5.42
N ALA A 236 -11.25 -15.19 -6.55
CA ALA A 236 -12.19 -15.59 -7.58
C ALA A 236 -12.40 -17.11 -7.54
N VAL A 237 -13.64 -17.52 -7.72
CA VAL A 237 -14.05 -18.92 -7.95
C VAL A 237 -14.50 -19.02 -9.40
N LEU A 238 -13.82 -19.84 -10.19
CA LEU A 238 -14.15 -20.13 -11.58
C LEU A 238 -14.71 -21.55 -11.66
N GLU A 239 -15.86 -21.71 -12.29
CA GLU A 239 -16.48 -23.02 -12.45
C GLU A 239 -16.87 -23.31 -13.88
N THR A 240 -16.58 -24.50 -14.33
CA THR A 240 -17.06 -25.02 -15.62
C THR A 240 -17.46 -26.47 -15.53
N GLN A 241 -18.37 -26.91 -16.43
CA GLN A 241 -18.90 -28.27 -16.48
C GLN A 241 -18.52 -28.90 -17.83
N ILE A 242 -17.95 -30.10 -17.77
CA ILE A 242 -17.40 -30.79 -18.94
C ILE A 242 -17.90 -32.25 -18.97
N ASP A 243 -18.44 -32.69 -20.10
CA ASP A 243 -19.00 -34.05 -20.28
C ASP A 243 -18.29 -34.87 -21.37
N ASP A 244 -17.24 -34.30 -21.99
CA ASP A 244 -16.59 -34.89 -23.16
C ASP A 244 -15.05 -34.80 -23.12
N LEU A 245 -14.45 -34.73 -21.93
CA LEU A 245 -12.99 -34.63 -21.75
C LEU A 245 -12.43 -35.87 -21.04
N SER A 246 -11.26 -36.35 -21.49
CA SER A 246 -10.59 -37.44 -20.81
C SER A 246 -10.00 -37.03 -19.47
N PRO A 247 -10.02 -37.90 -18.43
CA PRO A 247 -9.40 -37.61 -17.14
C PRO A 247 -7.92 -37.25 -17.21
N GLN A 248 -7.17 -37.76 -18.21
CA GLN A 248 -5.77 -37.43 -18.39
C GLN A 248 -5.55 -35.96 -18.78
N VAL A 249 -6.37 -35.46 -19.70
CA VAL A 249 -6.31 -34.04 -20.11
C VAL A 249 -6.72 -33.14 -18.95
N LEU A 250 -7.73 -33.55 -18.17
CA LEU A 250 -8.15 -32.80 -16.99
C LEU A 250 -7.04 -32.73 -15.92
N ALA A 251 -6.30 -33.80 -15.69
CA ALA A 251 -5.16 -33.82 -14.78
C ALA A 251 -4.02 -32.90 -15.27
N TYR A 252 -3.76 -32.86 -16.57
CA TYR A 252 -2.81 -31.95 -17.16
C TYR A 252 -3.22 -30.50 -17.03
N CYS A 253 -4.47 -30.17 -17.34
CA CYS A 253 -5.07 -28.85 -17.15
C CYS A 253 -4.96 -28.38 -15.69
N THR A 254 -5.22 -29.25 -14.73
CA THR A 254 -5.06 -28.97 -13.29
C THR A 254 -3.63 -28.52 -12.95
N ASN A 255 -2.63 -29.21 -13.48
CA ASN A 255 -1.23 -28.85 -13.25
C ASN A 255 -0.88 -27.46 -13.85
N LEU A 256 -1.39 -27.17 -15.05
CA LEU A 256 -1.18 -25.86 -15.69
C LEU A 256 -1.86 -24.73 -14.89
N LEU A 257 -3.07 -24.97 -14.36
CA LEU A 257 -3.77 -23.99 -13.53
C LEU A 257 -2.96 -23.59 -12.28
N PHE A 258 -2.33 -24.56 -11.61
CA PHE A 258 -1.41 -24.24 -10.51
C PHE A 258 -0.19 -23.44 -10.96
N GLN A 259 0.36 -23.73 -12.15
CA GLN A 259 1.52 -23.02 -12.70
C GLN A 259 1.20 -21.54 -13.01
N VAL A 260 -0.01 -21.22 -13.46
CA VAL A 260 -0.44 -19.84 -13.74
C VAL A 260 -0.93 -19.10 -12.49
N GLY A 261 -0.96 -19.77 -11.33
CA GLY A 261 -1.20 -19.14 -10.04
C GLY A 261 -2.57 -19.42 -9.40
N ALA A 262 -3.25 -20.51 -9.79
CA ALA A 262 -4.40 -20.99 -9.03
C ALA A 262 -3.99 -21.36 -7.59
N LEU A 263 -4.83 -20.99 -6.63
CA LEU A 263 -4.65 -21.31 -5.22
C LEU A 263 -5.11 -22.72 -4.91
N ASP A 264 -6.17 -23.17 -5.60
CA ASP A 264 -6.72 -24.51 -5.48
C ASP A 264 -7.49 -24.89 -6.75
N VAL A 265 -7.48 -26.16 -7.06
CA VAL A 265 -8.23 -26.74 -8.18
C VAL A 265 -8.78 -28.08 -7.75
N PHE A 266 -10.09 -28.25 -7.83
CA PHE A 266 -10.72 -29.52 -7.52
C PHE A 266 -11.86 -29.83 -8.47
N THR A 267 -12.22 -31.11 -8.52
CA THR A 267 -13.24 -31.62 -9.43
C THR A 267 -14.31 -32.39 -8.69
N GLN A 268 -15.54 -32.32 -9.20
CA GLN A 268 -16.69 -33.09 -8.69
C GLN A 268 -17.42 -33.79 -9.84
N ALA A 269 -17.76 -35.05 -9.65
CA ALA A 269 -18.61 -35.77 -10.59
C ALA A 269 -20.04 -35.24 -10.51
N ILE A 270 -20.62 -34.93 -11.66
CA ILE A 270 -21.97 -34.37 -11.78
C ILE A 270 -22.79 -35.08 -12.86
N ASN A 271 -24.10 -35.00 -12.75
CA ASN A 271 -25.02 -35.38 -13.83
C ASN A 271 -25.43 -34.12 -14.59
N MET A 272 -25.20 -34.12 -15.89
CA MET A 272 -25.55 -33.01 -16.77
C MET A 272 -26.84 -33.31 -17.55
N LYS A 273 -27.33 -32.30 -18.29
CA LYS A 273 -28.49 -32.46 -19.19
C LYS A 273 -28.31 -33.66 -20.10
N LYS A 274 -29.40 -34.28 -20.55
CA LYS A 274 -29.46 -35.50 -21.38
C LYS A 274 -28.84 -36.73 -20.72
N SER A 275 -28.86 -36.76 -19.36
CA SER A 275 -28.33 -37.88 -18.56
C SER A 275 -26.84 -38.17 -18.78
N ARG A 276 -26.05 -37.20 -19.15
CA ARG A 276 -24.61 -37.35 -19.33
C ARG A 276 -23.89 -37.24 -18.02
N LEU A 277 -22.93 -38.10 -17.78
CA LEU A 277 -21.98 -37.95 -16.69
C LEU A 277 -20.94 -36.89 -17.10
N GLY A 278 -20.67 -35.98 -16.21
CA GLY A 278 -19.69 -34.90 -16.42
C GLY A 278 -18.90 -34.59 -15.16
N THR A 279 -17.98 -33.69 -15.33
CA THR A 279 -17.12 -33.18 -14.24
C THR A 279 -17.31 -31.68 -14.10
N LEU A 280 -17.65 -31.24 -12.88
CA LEU A 280 -17.51 -29.84 -12.49
C LEU A 280 -16.06 -29.59 -12.11
N VAL A 281 -15.42 -28.66 -12.78
CA VAL A 281 -14.09 -28.13 -12.43
C VAL A 281 -14.27 -26.83 -11.72
N THR A 282 -13.69 -26.72 -10.52
CA THR A 282 -13.68 -25.51 -9.72
C THR A 282 -12.23 -25.05 -9.52
N VAL A 283 -11.96 -23.81 -9.85
CA VAL A 283 -10.65 -23.17 -9.69
C VAL A 283 -10.78 -21.99 -8.74
N ILE A 284 -9.96 -21.96 -7.71
CA ILE A 284 -9.86 -20.81 -6.78
C ILE A 284 -8.56 -20.08 -7.13
N CYS A 285 -8.64 -18.79 -7.44
CA CYS A 285 -7.46 -18.00 -7.80
C CYS A 285 -7.53 -16.56 -7.24
N PRO A 286 -6.38 -15.86 -7.14
CA PRO A 286 -6.36 -14.41 -6.94
C PRO A 286 -7.08 -13.69 -8.07
N VAL A 287 -7.67 -12.52 -7.79
CA VAL A 287 -8.46 -11.76 -8.78
C VAL A 287 -7.63 -11.37 -10.02
N ASP A 288 -6.35 -11.06 -9.82
CA ASP A 288 -5.40 -10.71 -10.90
C ASP A 288 -5.02 -11.93 -11.79
N LYS A 289 -5.32 -13.17 -11.37
CA LYS A 289 -5.05 -14.41 -12.10
C LYS A 289 -6.26 -14.98 -12.87
N ILE A 290 -7.41 -14.33 -12.78
CA ILE A 290 -8.64 -14.78 -13.43
C ILE A 290 -8.41 -15.05 -14.91
N LEU A 291 -7.90 -14.07 -15.65
CA LEU A 291 -7.75 -14.19 -17.10
C LEU A 291 -6.77 -15.31 -17.49
N ALA A 292 -5.67 -15.47 -16.76
CA ALA A 292 -4.70 -16.54 -17.01
C ALA A 292 -5.30 -17.93 -16.75
N CYS A 293 -6.10 -18.09 -15.68
CA CYS A 293 -6.77 -19.35 -15.39
C CYS A 293 -7.88 -19.66 -16.41
N GLU A 294 -8.64 -18.67 -16.86
CA GLU A 294 -9.66 -18.85 -17.89
C GLU A 294 -9.04 -19.24 -19.23
N GLU A 295 -7.91 -18.65 -19.60
CA GLU A 295 -7.19 -18.99 -20.83
C GLU A 295 -6.78 -20.46 -20.83
N VAL A 296 -6.21 -20.96 -19.72
CA VAL A 296 -5.87 -22.40 -19.57
C VAL A 296 -7.12 -23.27 -19.70
N LEU A 297 -8.22 -22.92 -19.03
CA LEU A 297 -9.47 -23.69 -19.11
C LEU A 297 -10.03 -23.74 -20.54
N PHE A 298 -10.00 -22.63 -21.28
CA PHE A 298 -10.48 -22.59 -22.67
C PHE A 298 -9.56 -23.30 -23.65
N GLN A 299 -8.25 -23.29 -23.44
CA GLN A 299 -7.29 -23.92 -24.31
C GLN A 299 -7.18 -25.45 -24.11
N GLU A 300 -7.26 -25.89 -22.85
CA GLU A 300 -6.97 -27.28 -22.49
C GLU A 300 -8.24 -28.12 -22.26
N THR A 301 -9.42 -27.51 -22.33
CA THR A 301 -10.68 -28.22 -22.13
C THR A 301 -11.66 -27.93 -23.27
N THR A 302 -12.74 -28.70 -23.30
CA THR A 302 -13.83 -28.54 -24.29
C THR A 302 -14.87 -27.49 -23.84
N THR A 303 -14.65 -26.81 -22.70
CA THR A 303 -15.61 -25.85 -22.21
C THR A 303 -15.72 -24.63 -23.13
N ILE A 304 -16.94 -24.12 -23.28
CA ILE A 304 -17.24 -22.87 -24.02
C ILE A 304 -17.74 -21.76 -23.11
N GLY A 305 -17.76 -22.01 -21.78
CA GLY A 305 -18.24 -21.01 -20.82
C GLY A 305 -17.80 -21.32 -19.39
N ILE A 306 -17.36 -20.26 -18.70
CA ILE A 306 -16.87 -20.30 -17.34
C ILE A 306 -17.74 -19.37 -16.49
N ARG A 307 -18.24 -19.86 -15.36
CA ARG A 307 -18.89 -19.03 -14.34
C ARG A 307 -17.84 -18.41 -13.45
N ARG A 308 -18.00 -17.15 -13.10
CA ARG A 308 -17.06 -16.40 -12.28
C ARG A 308 -17.81 -15.81 -11.07
N GLN A 309 -17.25 -16.02 -9.89
CA GLN A 309 -17.72 -15.38 -8.65
C GLN A 309 -16.53 -14.78 -7.90
N ILE A 310 -16.72 -13.59 -7.39
CA ILE A 310 -15.74 -12.94 -6.50
C ILE A 310 -16.23 -13.17 -5.08
N GLN A 311 -15.37 -13.71 -4.22
CA GLN A 311 -15.69 -14.07 -2.84
C GLN A 311 -14.61 -13.56 -1.90
N ASN A 312 -15.00 -13.33 -0.65
CA ASN A 312 -14.06 -13.07 0.43
C ASN A 312 -13.79 -14.36 1.19
N ARG A 313 -12.52 -14.65 1.45
CA ARG A 313 -12.07 -15.83 2.20
C ARG A 313 -11.30 -15.38 3.44
N SER A 314 -11.69 -15.86 4.62
CA SER A 314 -10.86 -15.75 5.82
C SER A 314 -9.71 -16.74 5.71
N ALA A 315 -8.48 -16.25 5.76
CA ALA A 315 -7.28 -17.07 5.78
C ALA A 315 -6.42 -16.71 7.00
N LEU A 316 -5.95 -17.72 7.69
CA LEU A 316 -5.03 -17.52 8.80
C LEU A 316 -3.69 -17.00 8.29
N LYS A 317 -3.06 -16.10 9.05
CA LYS A 317 -1.67 -15.73 8.81
C LYS A 317 -0.82 -17.00 8.85
N ARG A 318 0.04 -17.16 7.85
CA ARG A 318 0.91 -18.34 7.73
C ARG A 318 2.35 -17.92 7.45
N GLU A 319 3.26 -18.65 8.07
CA GLU A 319 4.70 -18.53 7.85
C GLU A 319 5.27 -19.90 7.53
N ILE A 320 6.17 -19.95 6.55
CA ILE A 320 6.92 -21.17 6.21
C ILE A 320 8.33 -20.99 6.75
N LYS A 321 8.77 -21.92 7.61
CA LYS A 321 10.12 -21.94 8.17
C LYS A 321 10.79 -23.26 7.84
N GLU A 322 12.08 -23.21 7.52
CA GLU A 322 12.93 -24.39 7.37
C GLU A 322 13.36 -24.86 8.76
N ILE A 323 13.05 -26.11 9.11
CA ILE A 323 13.39 -26.73 10.40
C ILE A 323 14.41 -27.84 10.14
N GLU A 324 15.49 -27.82 10.89
CA GLU A 324 16.49 -28.89 10.92
C GLU A 324 15.96 -30.03 11.78
N THR A 325 15.91 -31.24 11.22
CA THR A 325 15.49 -32.45 11.94
C THR A 325 16.58 -33.51 11.89
N PRO A 326 16.54 -34.56 12.73
CA PRO A 326 17.48 -35.68 12.64
C PRO A 326 17.50 -36.38 11.28
N LEU A 327 16.47 -36.21 10.48
CA LEU A 327 16.33 -36.80 9.15
C LEU A 327 16.73 -35.86 8.02
N GLY A 328 16.93 -34.57 8.32
CA GLY A 328 17.27 -33.51 7.36
C GLY A 328 16.34 -32.30 7.47
N LYS A 329 16.50 -31.37 6.54
CA LYS A 329 15.74 -30.10 6.52
C LYS A 329 14.34 -30.30 5.94
N VAL A 330 13.35 -29.73 6.60
CA VAL A 330 11.94 -29.76 6.18
C VAL A 330 11.35 -28.36 6.33
N ARG A 331 10.68 -27.89 5.29
CA ARG A 331 9.85 -26.69 5.38
C ARG A 331 8.58 -27.01 6.17
N VAL A 332 8.26 -26.16 7.10
CA VAL A 332 7.10 -26.32 7.98
C VAL A 332 6.23 -25.08 7.90
N LYS A 333 4.96 -25.28 7.66
CA LYS A 333 3.94 -24.25 7.61
C LYS A 333 3.34 -24.07 9.01
N PHE A 334 3.46 -22.87 9.54
CA PHE A 334 2.84 -22.44 10.80
C PHE A 334 1.65 -21.56 10.49
N ALA A 335 0.48 -21.90 11.01
CA ALA A 335 -0.71 -21.08 10.92
C ALA A 335 -1.01 -20.41 12.26
N PHE A 336 -1.32 -19.12 12.22
CA PHE A 336 -1.50 -18.27 13.38
C PHE A 336 -2.94 -17.76 13.44
N LEU A 337 -3.57 -17.90 14.62
CA LEU A 337 -4.77 -17.16 14.98
C LEU A 337 -4.36 -16.07 15.97
N ARG A 338 -4.39 -14.83 15.53
CA ARG A 338 -3.72 -13.70 16.22
C ARG A 338 -2.24 -14.04 16.39
N ASP A 339 -1.72 -14.03 17.62
CA ASP A 339 -0.29 -14.32 17.90
C ASP A 339 -0.04 -15.78 18.35
N LYS A 340 -1.07 -16.64 18.31
CA LYS A 340 -0.95 -18.03 18.72
C LYS A 340 -0.84 -18.96 17.52
N ILE A 341 0.16 -19.83 17.54
CA ILE A 341 0.26 -20.94 16.58
C ILE A 341 -0.87 -21.91 16.90
N ILE A 342 -1.74 -22.19 15.93
CA ILE A 342 -2.85 -23.13 16.08
C ILE A 342 -2.71 -24.35 15.17
N ASN A 343 -1.83 -24.29 14.17
CA ASN A 343 -1.56 -25.44 13.32
C ASN A 343 -0.09 -25.42 12.87
N ILE A 344 0.51 -26.60 12.83
CA ILE A 344 1.88 -26.85 12.40
C ILE A 344 1.83 -28.00 11.40
N GLN A 345 2.25 -27.75 10.17
CA GLN A 345 2.18 -28.76 9.11
C GLN A 345 3.47 -28.81 8.32
N PRO A 346 4.20 -29.93 8.36
CA PRO A 346 5.35 -30.15 7.49
C PRO A 346 4.94 -30.18 6.02
N GLU A 347 5.76 -29.63 5.13
CA GLU A 347 5.53 -29.68 3.70
C GLU A 347 5.66 -31.12 3.19
N TYR A 348 4.61 -31.58 2.52
CA TYR A 348 4.47 -32.97 2.08
C TYR A 348 5.63 -33.44 1.20
N GLU A 349 6.00 -32.65 0.20
CA GLU A 349 7.06 -32.97 -0.76
C GLU A 349 8.43 -33.17 -0.09
N ASP A 350 8.72 -32.36 0.94
CA ASP A 350 9.98 -32.48 1.69
C ASP A 350 9.97 -33.76 2.55
N CYS A 351 8.83 -34.08 3.18
CA CYS A 351 8.66 -35.31 3.92
C CYS A 351 8.75 -36.56 3.01
N VAL A 352 8.18 -36.53 1.81
CA VAL A 352 8.27 -37.62 0.82
C VAL A 352 9.72 -37.87 0.42
N LYS A 353 10.48 -36.80 0.14
CA LYS A 353 11.91 -36.94 -0.21
C LYS A 353 12.70 -37.62 0.90
N LEU A 354 12.50 -37.18 2.16
CA LEU A 354 13.18 -37.79 3.31
C LEU A 354 12.75 -39.23 3.57
N ALA A 355 11.46 -39.54 3.40
CA ALA A 355 10.95 -40.92 3.53
C ALA A 355 11.62 -41.86 2.53
N GLN A 356 11.76 -41.44 1.27
CA GLN A 356 12.45 -42.19 0.22
C GLN A 356 13.96 -42.30 0.49
N GLN A 357 14.59 -41.21 0.88
CA GLN A 357 16.02 -41.17 1.16
C GLN A 357 16.43 -42.08 2.33
N HIS A 358 15.63 -42.09 3.40
CA HIS A 358 15.91 -42.89 4.60
C HIS A 358 15.21 -44.25 4.58
N GLN A 359 14.40 -44.56 3.56
CA GLN A 359 13.64 -45.80 3.45
C GLN A 359 12.75 -46.11 4.66
N ILE A 360 12.11 -45.06 5.19
CA ILE A 360 11.18 -45.15 6.33
C ILE A 360 9.78 -44.67 5.93
N PRO A 361 8.74 -45.08 6.66
CA PRO A 361 7.38 -44.64 6.39
C PRO A 361 7.22 -43.12 6.47
N LEU A 362 6.50 -42.53 5.52
CA LEU A 362 6.20 -41.10 5.48
C LEU A 362 5.62 -40.58 6.81
N LYS A 363 4.74 -41.35 7.43
CA LYS A 363 4.15 -41.05 8.73
C LYS A 363 5.22 -40.82 9.81
N GLN A 364 6.23 -41.69 9.84
CA GLN A 364 7.33 -41.58 10.81
C GLN A 364 8.15 -40.30 10.59
N VAL A 365 8.37 -39.89 9.32
CA VAL A 365 9.03 -38.61 9.02
C VAL A 365 8.21 -37.45 9.57
N GLN A 366 6.92 -37.42 9.28
CA GLN A 366 6.01 -36.36 9.76
C GLN A 366 5.96 -36.28 11.29
N GLU A 367 5.87 -37.42 11.98
CA GLU A 367 5.94 -37.50 13.44
C GLU A 367 7.26 -36.98 14.01
N THR A 368 8.38 -37.32 13.37
CA THR A 368 9.73 -36.83 13.76
C THR A 368 9.82 -35.30 13.62
N VAL A 369 9.31 -34.73 12.53
CA VAL A 369 9.30 -33.27 12.31
C VAL A 369 8.49 -32.57 13.40
N VAL A 370 7.26 -33.04 13.67
CA VAL A 370 6.38 -32.46 14.69
C VAL A 370 6.99 -32.59 16.08
N TRP A 371 7.59 -33.74 16.39
CA TRP A 371 8.30 -33.94 17.66
C TRP A 371 9.47 -32.98 17.83
N THR A 372 10.26 -32.79 16.78
CA THR A 372 11.39 -31.85 16.80
C THR A 372 10.91 -30.43 17.12
N ILE A 373 9.83 -29.98 16.50
CA ILE A 373 9.29 -28.62 16.71
C ILE A 373 8.80 -28.42 18.15
N ASN A 374 8.16 -29.44 18.73
CA ASN A 374 7.60 -29.35 20.08
C ASN A 374 8.67 -29.41 21.19
N ASN A 375 9.91 -29.79 20.87
CA ASN A 375 11.02 -29.92 21.83
C ASN A 375 12.16 -28.91 21.57
N TYR A 376 11.95 -27.96 20.66
CA TYR A 376 12.81 -26.80 20.45
C TYR A 376 12.22 -25.58 21.14
#